data_85240f3ccd44b155eb728d673f7be4b9
#
_entry.id   85240f3ccd44b155eb728d673f7be4b9
#
_cell.length_a   1.000
_cell.length_b   1.000
_cell.length_c   1.000
_cell.angle_alpha   90.00
_cell.angle_beta   90.00
_cell.angle_gamma   90.00
#
_symmetry.space_group_name_H-M   'P 1'
#
loop_
_entity.id
_entity.type
_entity.pdbx_description
1 polymer ?
#
loop_
_entity_poly.entity_id
_entity_poly.type
_entity_poly.pdbx_seq_one_letter_code
_entity_poly.pdbx_strand_id
1 'polypeptide(L)'
;MNTKTDEGLYEKAHKLFISKASIDEFAGWATPRQVDAVHRLLDTELANRERAKHDRLLRRARFPVVKGLDGYDFTNVRLPDGYMLDELLGLGFIPRAQDLVFYGKTGRGKTHLAIGLGMKAIDMGLGVRFHQTAELVLQLGKAKRDGTLETMLRDIGRADLIILDEFGYVPFDIDGARLLYQIIAGSYERRSIIFTTNIEFSKWGTVFADDKLAAAIIDRIVHHGRLLEFTGQSRRVSEALMFGRNTSAQPEK
;
A
#
# COMPACT_ATOMS: atom_id res chain seq x y z
N MET A 1 31.47 2.01 -35.02
CA MET A 1 30.32 2.38 -34.18
C MET A 1 30.20 1.35 -33.05
N ASN A 2 30.07 1.80 -31.83
CA ASN A 2 30.20 0.92 -30.66
C ASN A 2 28.81 0.30 -30.38
N THR A 3 28.60 -0.96 -30.71
CA THR A 3 27.31 -1.68 -30.63
C THR A 3 26.61 -1.58 -29.26
N LYS A 4 27.36 -1.44 -28.18
CA LYS A 4 26.79 -1.25 -26.82
C LYS A 4 26.16 0.13 -26.58
N THR A 5 26.66 1.18 -27.24
CA THR A 5 26.11 2.55 -27.12
C THR A 5 24.76 2.63 -27.85
N ASP A 6 24.63 1.93 -28.96
CA ASP A 6 23.40 1.91 -29.76
C ASP A 6 22.27 1.14 -29.04
N GLU A 7 22.56 -0.01 -28.42
CA GLU A 7 21.52 -0.80 -27.69
C GLU A 7 20.87 0.00 -26.57
N GLY A 8 21.64 0.75 -25.77
CA GLY A 8 21.11 1.59 -24.68
C GLY A 8 20.24 2.74 -25.18
N LEU A 9 20.55 3.30 -26.36
CA LEU A 9 19.75 4.36 -26.98
C LEU A 9 18.37 3.84 -27.43
N TYR A 10 18.36 2.68 -28.10
CA TYR A 10 17.12 2.04 -28.53
C TYR A 10 16.22 1.66 -27.36
N GLU A 11 16.78 1.08 -26.30
CA GLU A 11 16.01 0.70 -25.10
C GLU A 11 15.32 1.92 -24.46
N LYS A 12 16.07 3.02 -24.26
CA LYS A 12 15.52 4.26 -23.69
C LYS A 12 14.45 4.88 -24.59
N ALA A 13 14.73 4.95 -25.87
CA ALA A 13 13.81 5.48 -26.88
C ALA A 13 12.51 4.67 -26.93
N HIS A 14 12.60 3.34 -26.91
CA HIS A 14 11.44 2.45 -26.90
C HIS A 14 10.56 2.68 -25.66
N LYS A 15 11.15 2.83 -24.46
CA LYS A 15 10.42 3.18 -23.23
C LYS A 15 9.68 4.52 -23.35
N LEU A 16 10.14 5.41 -24.21
CA LEU A 16 9.52 6.72 -24.47
C LEU A 16 8.61 6.74 -25.71
N PHE A 17 8.34 5.58 -26.29
CA PHE A 17 7.53 5.40 -27.51
C PHE A 17 8.12 6.06 -28.75
N ILE A 18 9.44 6.30 -28.79
CA ILE A 18 10.14 6.75 -29.99
C ILE A 18 10.37 5.56 -30.91
N SER A 19 10.04 5.70 -32.18
CA SER A 19 10.16 4.61 -33.16
C SER A 19 11.61 4.23 -33.43
N LYS A 20 11.84 2.96 -33.72
CA LYS A 20 13.16 2.49 -34.12
C LYS A 20 13.67 3.25 -35.35
N ALA A 21 12.81 3.50 -36.34
CA ALA A 21 13.17 4.22 -37.57
C ALA A 21 13.73 5.62 -37.28
N SER A 22 13.13 6.35 -36.30
CA SER A 22 13.65 7.68 -35.92
C SER A 22 15.03 7.61 -35.27
N ILE A 23 15.31 6.53 -34.53
CA ILE A 23 16.62 6.34 -33.92
C ILE A 23 17.65 5.91 -34.98
N ASP A 24 17.26 5.03 -35.91
CA ASP A 24 18.14 4.61 -37.05
C ASP A 24 18.53 5.81 -37.89
N GLU A 25 17.58 6.68 -38.23
CA GLU A 25 17.82 7.91 -38.99
C GLU A 25 18.77 8.85 -38.20
N PHE A 26 18.50 9.11 -36.94
CA PHE A 26 19.36 9.92 -36.07
C PHE A 26 20.77 9.34 -36.00
N ALA A 27 20.93 8.05 -35.75
CA ALA A 27 22.22 7.37 -35.62
C ALA A 27 23.04 7.41 -36.93
N GLY A 28 22.37 7.50 -38.09
CA GLY A 28 23.00 7.56 -39.42
C GLY A 28 23.83 8.82 -39.67
N TRP A 29 23.50 9.93 -39.00
CA TRP A 29 24.20 11.23 -39.19
C TRP A 29 24.76 11.84 -37.90
N ALA A 30 24.36 11.35 -36.74
CA ALA A 30 24.74 11.95 -35.46
C ALA A 30 26.21 11.74 -35.10
N THR A 31 26.83 12.79 -34.60
CA THR A 31 28.15 12.70 -34.00
C THR A 31 28.09 12.06 -32.61
N PRO A 32 29.18 11.49 -32.05
CA PRO A 32 29.20 10.92 -30.71
C PRO A 32 28.71 11.89 -29.62
N ARG A 33 29.03 13.18 -29.74
CA ARG A 33 28.55 14.21 -28.79
C ARG A 33 27.03 14.41 -28.87
N GLN A 34 26.44 14.30 -30.05
CA GLN A 34 24.99 14.41 -30.23
C GLN A 34 24.29 13.15 -29.66
N VAL A 35 24.86 11.97 -29.86
CA VAL A 35 24.37 10.74 -29.24
C VAL A 35 24.39 10.84 -27.72
N ASP A 36 25.48 11.31 -27.11
CA ASP A 36 25.55 11.53 -25.67
C ASP A 36 24.52 12.56 -25.18
N ALA A 37 24.28 13.63 -25.92
CA ALA A 37 23.29 14.63 -25.59
C ALA A 37 21.87 14.04 -25.61
N VAL A 38 21.55 13.22 -26.61
CA VAL A 38 20.25 12.51 -26.68
C VAL A 38 20.11 11.49 -25.56
N HIS A 39 21.15 10.73 -25.24
CA HIS A 39 21.14 9.83 -24.08
C HIS A 39 20.77 10.56 -22.78
N ARG A 40 21.40 11.71 -22.51
CA ARG A 40 21.08 12.52 -21.31
C ARG A 40 19.66 13.05 -21.33
N LEU A 41 19.16 13.48 -22.49
CA LEU A 41 17.78 13.92 -22.65
C LEU A 41 16.78 12.80 -22.33
N LEU A 42 17.01 11.61 -22.91
CA LEU A 42 16.15 10.44 -22.67
C LEU A 42 16.20 9.99 -21.20
N ASP A 43 17.37 10.00 -20.56
CA ASP A 43 17.51 9.69 -19.14
C ASP A 43 16.73 10.68 -18.27
N THR A 44 16.83 11.96 -18.58
CA THR A 44 16.10 13.01 -17.86
C THR A 44 14.59 12.82 -18.01
N GLU A 45 14.12 12.54 -19.21
CA GLU A 45 12.68 12.32 -19.45
C GLU A 45 12.18 11.05 -18.77
N LEU A 46 12.93 9.96 -18.81
CA LEU A 46 12.60 8.73 -18.08
C LEU A 46 12.50 8.99 -16.57
N ALA A 47 13.48 9.69 -16.00
CA ALA A 47 13.47 10.06 -14.59
C ALA A 47 12.26 10.97 -14.23
N ASN A 48 11.90 11.90 -15.09
CA ASN A 48 10.74 12.77 -14.90
C ASN A 48 9.43 11.97 -14.95
N ARG A 49 9.30 11.01 -15.88
CA ARG A 49 8.12 10.12 -15.96
C ARG A 49 7.99 9.23 -14.74
N GLU A 50 9.08 8.66 -14.25
CA GLU A 50 9.07 7.85 -13.02
C GLU A 50 8.65 8.70 -11.80
N ARG A 51 9.19 9.92 -11.64
CA ARG A 51 8.74 10.83 -10.58
C ARG A 51 7.26 11.17 -10.71
N ALA A 52 6.81 11.53 -11.90
CA ALA A 52 5.40 11.85 -12.14
C ALA A 52 4.48 10.65 -11.87
N LYS A 53 4.93 9.43 -12.18
CA LYS A 53 4.22 8.18 -11.85
C LYS A 53 4.15 8.00 -10.33
N HIS A 54 5.28 8.09 -9.64
CA HIS A 54 5.37 7.98 -8.18
C HIS A 54 4.43 9.00 -7.49
N ASP A 55 4.52 10.28 -7.85
CA ASP A 55 3.67 11.34 -7.29
C ASP A 55 2.18 11.09 -7.52
N ARG A 56 1.82 10.57 -8.69
CA ARG A 56 0.45 10.19 -8.99
C ARG A 56 -0.03 9.03 -8.13
N LEU A 57 0.78 8.01 -7.93
CA LEU A 57 0.48 6.87 -7.07
C LEU A 57 0.32 7.32 -5.62
N LEU A 58 1.22 8.17 -5.13
CA LEU A 58 1.20 8.71 -3.77
C LEU A 58 -0.08 9.54 -3.52
N ARG A 59 -0.42 10.46 -4.42
CA ARG A 59 -1.68 11.22 -4.30
C ARG A 59 -2.91 10.31 -4.30
N ARG A 60 -2.90 9.25 -5.11
CA ARG A 60 -4.01 8.29 -5.18
C ARG A 60 -4.12 7.39 -3.95
N ALA A 61 -3.03 7.14 -3.26
CA ALA A 61 -3.03 6.33 -2.04
C ALA A 61 -3.82 6.99 -0.91
N ARG A 62 -3.87 8.32 -0.84
CA ARG A 62 -4.61 9.10 0.17
C ARG A 62 -4.18 8.79 1.60
N PHE A 63 -2.89 8.59 1.84
CA PHE A 63 -2.39 8.43 3.20
C PHE A 63 -2.70 9.68 4.06
N PRO A 64 -3.16 9.51 5.30
CA PRO A 64 -3.40 10.65 6.21
C PRO A 64 -2.10 11.35 6.60
N VAL A 65 -0.99 10.63 6.58
CA VAL A 65 0.37 11.11 6.81
C VAL A 65 1.35 10.21 6.07
N VAL A 66 2.37 10.79 5.47
CA VAL A 66 3.45 10.02 4.84
C VAL A 66 4.44 9.59 5.92
N LYS A 67 4.63 8.28 6.08
CA LYS A 67 5.56 7.67 7.03
C LYS A 67 6.29 6.52 6.37
N GLY A 68 7.62 6.60 6.34
CA GLY A 68 8.47 5.47 5.95
C GLY A 68 8.66 4.45 7.05
N LEU A 69 9.47 3.43 6.77
CA LEU A 69 9.87 2.39 7.72
C LEU A 69 11.23 2.66 8.37
N ASP A 70 11.90 3.76 8.01
CA ASP A 70 13.17 4.15 8.61
C ASP A 70 13.00 4.38 10.11
N GLY A 71 13.78 3.67 10.92
CA GLY A 71 13.68 3.71 12.37
C GLY A 71 12.43 3.06 12.95
N TYR A 72 11.63 2.32 12.14
CA TYR A 72 10.51 1.56 12.68
C TYR A 72 11.03 0.38 13.50
N ASP A 73 10.59 0.30 14.77
CA ASP A 73 10.96 -0.78 15.68
C ASP A 73 10.01 -1.97 15.54
N PHE A 74 10.53 -3.09 15.07
CA PHE A 74 9.80 -4.34 14.84
C PHE A 74 9.79 -5.27 16.07
N THR A 75 10.48 -4.94 17.17
CA THR A 75 10.62 -5.83 18.34
C THR A 75 9.29 -6.25 18.96
N ASN A 76 8.28 -5.40 18.83
CA ASN A 76 6.93 -5.65 19.33
C ASN A 76 5.95 -6.16 18.27
N VAL A 77 6.44 -6.58 17.09
CA VAL A 77 5.64 -7.17 16.02
C VAL A 77 5.93 -8.66 15.96
N ARG A 78 4.95 -9.48 16.33
CA ARG A 78 5.04 -10.94 16.21
C ARG A 78 4.52 -11.35 14.85
N LEU A 79 5.37 -12.02 14.09
CA LEU A 79 5.03 -12.63 12.82
C LEU A 79 4.52 -14.06 13.04
N PRO A 80 3.63 -14.59 12.19
CA PRO A 80 3.23 -15.99 12.26
C PRO A 80 4.40 -16.92 11.96
N ASP A 81 4.32 -18.15 12.44
CA ASP A 81 5.36 -19.15 12.24
C ASP A 81 5.70 -19.35 10.76
N GLY A 82 6.98 -19.40 10.46
CA GLY A 82 7.48 -19.58 9.10
C GLY A 82 7.35 -18.34 8.19
N TYR A 83 6.92 -17.20 8.71
CA TYR A 83 6.87 -15.94 7.96
C TYR A 83 7.96 -14.99 8.44
N MET A 84 8.87 -14.62 7.56
CA MET A 84 10.04 -13.83 7.91
C MET A 84 9.82 -12.34 7.69
N LEU A 85 10.52 -11.51 8.48
CA LEU A 85 10.46 -10.05 8.34
C LEU A 85 10.91 -9.59 6.95
N ASP A 86 11.92 -10.21 6.37
CA ASP A 86 12.39 -9.89 5.02
C ASP A 86 11.34 -10.18 3.95
N GLU A 87 10.51 -11.22 4.15
CA GLU A 87 9.39 -11.52 3.25
C GLU A 87 8.30 -10.45 3.34
N LEU A 88 7.98 -10.00 4.56
CA LEU A 88 7.06 -8.88 4.79
C LEU A 88 7.60 -7.60 4.13
N LEU A 89 8.84 -7.25 4.42
CA LEU A 89 9.48 -6.04 3.88
C LEU A 89 9.75 -6.14 2.37
N GLY A 90 9.93 -7.32 1.83
CA GLY A 90 10.03 -7.57 0.39
C GLY A 90 8.69 -7.46 -0.35
N LEU A 91 7.58 -7.23 0.38
CA LEU A 91 6.21 -7.15 -0.16
C LEU A 91 5.79 -8.41 -0.94
N GLY A 92 6.39 -9.56 -0.63
CA GLY A 92 6.10 -10.83 -1.32
C GLY A 92 4.65 -11.29 -1.20
N PHE A 93 3.89 -10.75 -0.26
CA PHE A 93 2.46 -11.02 -0.08
C PHE A 93 1.60 -10.40 -1.19
N ILE A 94 2.01 -9.27 -1.80
CA ILE A 94 1.23 -8.56 -2.84
C ILE A 94 1.08 -9.40 -4.12
N PRO A 95 2.15 -9.91 -4.76
CA PRO A 95 2.00 -10.72 -5.96
C PRO A 95 1.31 -12.08 -5.71
N ARG A 96 1.23 -12.52 -4.44
CA ARG A 96 0.51 -13.73 -4.05
C ARG A 96 -0.95 -13.45 -3.66
N ALA A 97 -1.40 -12.21 -3.74
CA ALA A 97 -2.72 -11.76 -3.30
C ALA A 97 -3.06 -12.19 -1.86
N GLN A 98 -2.05 -12.20 -0.96
CA GLN A 98 -2.22 -12.57 0.45
C GLN A 98 -2.61 -11.35 1.27
N ASP A 99 -3.56 -11.52 2.18
CA ASP A 99 -3.99 -10.48 3.10
C ASP A 99 -3.12 -10.44 4.37
N LEU A 100 -3.00 -9.27 4.97
CA LEU A 100 -2.34 -9.10 6.27
C LEU A 100 -3.32 -8.51 7.28
N VAL A 101 -3.40 -9.11 8.46
CA VAL A 101 -4.18 -8.57 9.57
C VAL A 101 -3.24 -8.13 10.68
N PHE A 102 -3.20 -6.83 10.93
CA PHE A 102 -2.43 -6.21 12.00
C PHE A 102 -3.32 -6.06 13.23
N TYR A 103 -3.14 -6.94 14.18
CA TYR A 103 -3.93 -7.00 15.41
C TYR A 103 -3.16 -6.47 16.62
N GLY A 104 -3.82 -5.73 17.47
CA GLY A 104 -3.27 -5.28 18.76
C GLY A 104 -3.89 -3.97 19.24
N LYS A 105 -3.66 -3.63 20.51
CA LYS A 105 -4.21 -2.42 21.14
C LYS A 105 -3.80 -1.14 20.39
N THR A 106 -4.54 -0.07 20.62
CA THR A 106 -4.29 1.25 20.02
C THR A 106 -2.91 1.80 20.41
N GLY A 107 -2.28 2.55 19.51
CA GLY A 107 -0.98 3.19 19.76
C GLY A 107 0.26 2.31 19.54
N ARG A 108 0.11 1.05 19.10
CA ARG A 108 1.22 0.09 18.94
C ARG A 108 1.89 0.08 17.57
N GLY A 109 1.59 1.05 16.69
CA GLY A 109 2.28 1.21 15.41
C GLY A 109 1.66 0.48 14.21
N LYS A 110 0.49 -0.16 14.32
CA LYS A 110 -0.19 -0.87 13.21
C LYS A 110 -0.37 -0.03 11.96
N THR A 111 -1.02 1.13 12.10
CA THR A 111 -1.25 2.08 11.00
C THR A 111 0.07 2.58 10.41
N HIS A 112 1.10 2.82 11.26
CA HIS A 112 2.42 3.24 10.78
C HIS A 112 3.05 2.15 9.89
N LEU A 113 3.06 0.89 10.34
CA LEU A 113 3.59 -0.21 9.52
C LEU A 113 2.80 -0.38 8.23
N ALA A 114 1.47 -0.29 8.28
CA ALA A 114 0.62 -0.38 7.08
C ALA A 114 0.94 0.72 6.07
N ILE A 115 1.07 1.98 6.52
CA ILE A 115 1.45 3.10 5.65
C ILE A 115 2.88 2.91 5.12
N GLY A 116 3.83 2.49 5.95
CA GLY A 116 5.22 2.28 5.54
C GLY A 116 5.37 1.19 4.47
N LEU A 117 4.65 0.08 4.59
CA LEU A 117 4.58 -0.96 3.54
C LEU A 117 3.89 -0.42 2.28
N GLY A 118 2.84 0.39 2.43
CA GLY A 118 2.18 1.06 1.32
C GLY A 118 3.10 2.05 0.59
N MET A 119 3.93 2.82 1.30
CA MET A 119 4.95 3.69 0.72
C MET A 119 5.96 2.88 -0.09
N LYS A 120 6.48 1.80 0.49
CA LYS A 120 7.40 0.89 -0.20
C LYS A 120 6.78 0.27 -1.46
N ALA A 121 5.49 -0.06 -1.42
CA ALA A 121 4.77 -0.54 -2.60
C ALA A 121 4.71 0.53 -3.70
N ILE A 122 4.48 1.81 -3.35
CA ILE A 122 4.50 2.93 -4.29
C ILE A 122 5.90 3.11 -4.91
N ASP A 123 6.97 3.00 -4.10
CA ASP A 123 8.35 3.07 -4.58
C ASP A 123 8.66 1.96 -5.60
N MET A 124 8.01 0.80 -5.47
CA MET A 124 8.05 -0.29 -6.45
C MET A 124 7.09 -0.08 -7.64
N GLY A 125 6.38 1.05 -7.70
CA GLY A 125 5.47 1.39 -8.79
C GLY A 125 4.09 0.74 -8.70
N LEU A 126 3.72 0.17 -7.53
CA LEU A 126 2.44 -0.47 -7.28
C LEU A 126 1.38 0.55 -6.84
N GLY A 127 0.13 0.30 -7.22
CA GLY A 127 -1.01 1.14 -6.83
C GLY A 127 -1.49 0.80 -5.43
N VAL A 128 -1.60 1.82 -4.57
CA VAL A 128 -2.10 1.67 -3.19
C VAL A 128 -3.35 2.50 -2.98
N ARG A 129 -4.28 2.02 -2.15
CA ARG A 129 -5.42 2.78 -1.62
C ARG A 129 -5.48 2.62 -0.11
N PHE A 130 -5.47 3.74 0.59
CA PHE A 130 -5.67 3.79 2.04
C PHE A 130 -7.05 4.32 2.36
N HIS A 131 -7.76 3.66 3.26
CA HIS A 131 -9.05 4.07 3.75
C HIS A 131 -9.16 3.83 5.26
N GLN A 132 -9.66 4.81 6.00
CA GLN A 132 -10.29 4.53 7.28
C GLN A 132 -11.60 3.79 7.02
N THR A 133 -11.78 2.61 7.64
CA THR A 133 -12.86 1.69 7.27
C THR A 133 -14.25 2.30 7.46
N ALA A 134 -14.46 3.00 8.58
CA ALA A 134 -15.75 3.65 8.85
C ALA A 134 -16.08 4.74 7.82
N GLU A 135 -15.10 5.56 7.45
CA GLU A 135 -15.26 6.60 6.44
C GLU A 135 -15.53 6.00 5.06
N LEU A 136 -14.82 4.92 4.70
CA LEU A 136 -15.06 4.21 3.44
C LEU A 136 -16.49 3.71 3.33
N VAL A 137 -17.05 3.12 4.39
CA VAL A 137 -18.43 2.64 4.41
C VAL A 137 -19.42 3.79 4.17
N LEU A 138 -19.21 4.94 4.81
CA LEU A 138 -20.04 6.13 4.57
C LEU A 138 -19.95 6.63 3.13
N GLN A 139 -18.73 6.66 2.55
CA GLN A 139 -18.50 7.05 1.16
C GLN A 139 -19.17 6.08 0.18
N LEU A 140 -19.10 4.77 0.42
CA LEU A 140 -19.76 3.74 -0.38
C LEU A 140 -21.29 3.89 -0.32
N GLY A 141 -21.85 4.13 0.87
CA GLY A 141 -23.28 4.38 1.04
C GLY A 141 -23.74 5.63 0.29
N LYS A 142 -22.94 6.70 0.32
CA LYS A 142 -23.20 7.89 -0.49
C LYS A 142 -23.13 7.58 -1.99
N ALA A 143 -22.07 6.92 -2.44
CA ALA A 143 -21.89 6.55 -3.84
C ALA A 143 -23.03 5.66 -4.37
N LYS A 144 -23.59 4.77 -3.52
CA LYS A 144 -24.77 3.96 -3.84
C LYS A 144 -26.00 4.84 -4.10
N ARG A 145 -26.26 5.83 -3.23
CA ARG A 145 -27.39 6.76 -3.41
C ARG A 145 -27.22 7.65 -4.65
N ASP A 146 -25.98 8.07 -4.94
CA ASP A 146 -25.65 8.95 -6.06
C ASP A 146 -25.48 8.21 -7.40
N GLY A 147 -25.67 6.87 -7.43
CA GLY A 147 -25.50 6.04 -8.64
C GLY A 147 -24.06 5.89 -9.13
N THR A 148 -23.05 6.22 -8.30
CA THR A 148 -21.63 6.21 -8.67
C THR A 148 -20.84 5.05 -8.04
N LEU A 149 -21.52 4.11 -7.36
CA LEU A 149 -20.91 3.02 -6.61
C LEU A 149 -19.97 2.17 -7.47
N GLU A 150 -20.40 1.77 -8.68
CA GLU A 150 -19.56 0.94 -9.57
C GLU A 150 -18.25 1.63 -9.95
N THR A 151 -18.30 2.94 -10.16
CA THR A 151 -17.10 3.72 -10.48
C THR A 151 -16.14 3.77 -9.29
N MET A 152 -16.67 3.93 -8.07
CA MET A 152 -15.86 3.90 -6.85
C MET A 152 -15.26 2.52 -6.59
N LEU A 153 -16.04 1.45 -6.70
CA LEU A 153 -15.54 0.08 -6.55
C LEU A 153 -14.47 -0.24 -7.61
N ARG A 154 -14.64 0.22 -8.83
CA ARG A 154 -13.66 0.06 -9.91
C ARG A 154 -12.36 0.83 -9.64
N ASP A 155 -12.43 2.04 -9.08
CA ASP A 155 -11.22 2.80 -8.71
C ASP A 155 -10.45 2.14 -7.57
N ILE A 156 -11.14 1.68 -6.52
CA ILE A 156 -10.54 0.91 -5.43
C ILE A 156 -9.93 -0.39 -5.99
N GLY A 157 -10.67 -1.07 -6.85
CA GLY A 157 -10.28 -2.33 -7.48
C GLY A 157 -9.08 -2.25 -8.45
N ARG A 158 -8.56 -1.06 -8.76
CA ARG A 158 -7.34 -0.88 -9.55
C ARG A 158 -6.06 -0.87 -8.71
N ALA A 159 -6.19 -0.90 -7.40
CA ALA A 159 -5.05 -0.98 -6.51
C ALA A 159 -4.48 -2.40 -6.46
N ASP A 160 -3.16 -2.51 -6.32
CA ASP A 160 -2.45 -3.75 -6.02
C ASP A 160 -2.53 -4.07 -4.52
N LEU A 161 -2.59 -3.01 -3.69
CA LEU A 161 -2.71 -3.08 -2.25
C LEU A 161 -3.79 -2.13 -1.74
N ILE A 162 -4.71 -2.64 -0.92
CA ILE A 162 -5.70 -1.85 -0.19
C ILE A 162 -5.34 -1.88 1.30
N ILE A 163 -5.42 -0.74 1.97
CA ILE A 163 -5.24 -0.64 3.42
C ILE A 163 -6.57 -0.20 4.03
N LEU A 164 -7.15 -1.06 4.86
CA LEU A 164 -8.36 -0.81 5.63
C LEU A 164 -7.98 -0.58 7.08
N ASP A 165 -7.79 0.69 7.44
CA ASP A 165 -7.38 1.08 8.79
C ASP A 165 -8.57 1.15 9.74
N GLU A 166 -8.33 0.85 11.02
CA GLU A 166 -9.33 0.83 12.09
C GLU A 166 -10.54 -0.07 11.78
N PHE A 167 -10.28 -1.25 11.19
CA PHE A 167 -11.30 -2.21 10.83
C PHE A 167 -12.04 -2.74 12.06
N GLY A 168 -13.35 -2.56 12.05
CA GLY A 168 -14.24 -3.04 13.11
C GLY A 168 -14.36 -2.13 14.34
N TYR A 169 -13.69 -0.96 14.39
CA TYR A 169 -13.81 -0.03 15.53
C TYR A 169 -15.22 0.53 15.72
N VAL A 170 -15.96 0.67 14.64
CA VAL A 170 -17.35 1.10 14.64
C VAL A 170 -18.19 -0.02 14.01
N PRO A 171 -19.27 -0.46 14.68
CA PRO A 171 -20.19 -1.43 14.10
C PRO A 171 -20.81 -0.88 12.80
N PHE A 172 -21.00 -1.75 11.83
CA PHE A 172 -21.63 -1.40 10.55
C PHE A 172 -23.10 -1.79 10.58
N ASP A 173 -23.94 -1.02 9.92
CA ASP A 173 -25.26 -1.48 9.56
C ASP A 173 -25.18 -2.55 8.45
N ILE A 174 -26.27 -3.24 8.18
CA ILE A 174 -26.33 -4.34 7.20
C ILE A 174 -25.92 -3.87 5.81
N ASP A 175 -26.34 -2.66 5.40
CA ASP A 175 -26.01 -2.12 4.09
C ASP A 175 -24.52 -1.75 3.97
N GLY A 176 -23.97 -1.13 4.99
CA GLY A 176 -22.52 -0.82 5.07
C GLY A 176 -21.67 -2.08 5.07
N ALA A 177 -22.07 -3.09 5.84
CA ALA A 177 -21.41 -4.39 5.86
C ALA A 177 -21.40 -5.07 4.48
N ARG A 178 -22.54 -5.05 3.76
CA ARG A 178 -22.64 -5.58 2.39
C ARG A 178 -21.78 -4.83 1.39
N LEU A 179 -21.68 -3.50 1.50
CA LEU A 179 -20.82 -2.69 0.62
C LEU A 179 -19.34 -2.98 0.88
N LEU A 180 -18.93 -3.11 2.14
CA LEU A 180 -17.57 -3.48 2.51
C LEU A 180 -17.21 -4.90 2.05
N TYR A 181 -18.17 -5.84 2.17
CA TYR A 181 -18.02 -7.19 1.65
C TYR A 181 -17.72 -7.21 0.14
N GLN A 182 -18.34 -6.34 -0.66
CA GLN A 182 -18.06 -6.28 -2.10
C GLN A 182 -16.59 -5.96 -2.40
N ILE A 183 -15.95 -5.09 -1.59
CA ILE A 183 -14.53 -4.77 -1.74
C ILE A 183 -13.68 -5.98 -1.37
N ILE A 184 -13.95 -6.62 -0.22
CA ILE A 184 -13.19 -7.77 0.28
C ILE A 184 -13.33 -8.95 -0.69
N ALA A 185 -14.57 -9.30 -1.08
CA ALA A 185 -14.84 -10.39 -2.01
C ALA A 185 -14.27 -10.13 -3.42
N GLY A 186 -14.32 -8.88 -3.89
CA GLY A 186 -13.74 -8.49 -5.19
C GLY A 186 -12.21 -8.43 -5.19
N SER A 187 -11.58 -8.44 -4.00
CA SER A 187 -10.12 -8.46 -3.81
C SER A 187 -9.56 -9.87 -3.66
N TYR A 188 -10.37 -10.80 -3.20
CA TYR A 188 -9.97 -12.18 -2.92
C TYR A 188 -9.24 -12.83 -4.11
N GLU A 189 -8.03 -13.38 -3.87
CA GLU A 189 -7.12 -13.98 -4.86
C GLU A 189 -6.69 -13.06 -6.03
N ARG A 190 -6.95 -11.76 -5.92
CA ARG A 190 -6.62 -10.79 -6.99
C ARG A 190 -5.70 -9.69 -6.53
N ARG A 191 -5.78 -9.32 -5.26
CA ARG A 191 -4.97 -8.26 -4.65
C ARG A 191 -4.92 -8.43 -3.15
N SER A 192 -3.97 -7.78 -2.53
CA SER A 192 -3.79 -7.86 -1.08
C SER A 192 -4.54 -6.76 -0.35
N ILE A 193 -5.05 -7.10 0.83
CA ILE A 193 -5.59 -6.12 1.77
C ILE A 193 -4.78 -6.19 3.07
N ILE A 194 -4.41 -5.03 3.61
CA ILE A 194 -3.92 -4.89 4.99
C ILE A 194 -5.08 -4.37 5.84
N PHE A 195 -5.47 -5.14 6.84
CA PHE A 195 -6.44 -4.74 7.85
C PHE A 195 -5.70 -4.33 9.11
N THR A 196 -5.98 -3.16 9.68
CA THR A 196 -5.52 -2.85 11.03
C THR A 196 -6.72 -2.90 11.99
N THR A 197 -6.60 -3.61 13.08
CA THR A 197 -7.69 -3.79 14.04
C THR A 197 -7.19 -3.92 15.49
N ASN A 198 -8.03 -3.57 16.45
CA ASN A 198 -7.84 -3.89 17.88
C ASN A 198 -8.86 -4.93 18.35
N ILE A 199 -9.71 -5.44 17.45
CA ILE A 199 -10.78 -6.38 17.75
C ILE A 199 -10.34 -7.78 17.39
N GLU A 200 -10.51 -8.73 18.32
CA GLU A 200 -10.26 -10.15 18.10
C GLU A 200 -11.20 -10.71 17.01
N PHE A 201 -10.71 -11.64 16.19
CA PHE A 201 -11.52 -12.31 15.17
C PHE A 201 -12.82 -12.89 15.70
N SER A 202 -12.80 -13.46 16.90
CA SER A 202 -13.98 -14.00 17.61
C SER A 202 -15.11 -12.99 17.80
N LYS A 203 -14.78 -11.69 17.80
CA LYS A 203 -15.72 -10.59 17.99
C LYS A 203 -16.15 -9.91 16.68
N TRP A 204 -15.63 -10.33 15.54
CA TRP A 204 -15.95 -9.72 14.26
C TRP A 204 -17.42 -9.91 13.87
N GLY A 205 -18.07 -11.00 14.31
CA GLY A 205 -19.52 -11.18 14.16
C GLY A 205 -20.34 -9.99 14.67
N THR A 206 -19.93 -9.42 15.79
CA THR A 206 -20.64 -8.26 16.39
C THR A 206 -20.45 -6.96 15.60
N VAL A 207 -19.43 -6.91 14.70
CA VAL A 207 -19.12 -5.72 13.90
C VAL A 207 -20.04 -5.61 12.68
N PHE A 208 -20.48 -6.74 12.13
CA PHE A 208 -21.13 -6.79 10.82
C PHE A 208 -22.66 -6.84 10.87
N ALA A 209 -23.30 -6.85 12.03
CA ALA A 209 -24.75 -6.95 12.19
C ALA A 209 -25.42 -8.14 11.44
N ASP A 210 -24.63 -9.05 10.87
CA ASP A 210 -25.05 -10.25 10.12
C ASP A 210 -23.97 -11.34 10.27
N ASP A 211 -24.27 -12.37 11.05
CA ASP A 211 -23.32 -13.45 11.35
C ASP A 211 -22.88 -14.24 10.11
N LYS A 212 -23.75 -14.39 9.11
CA LYS A 212 -23.40 -15.10 7.87
C LYS A 212 -22.42 -14.29 7.03
N LEU A 213 -22.66 -12.99 6.95
CA LEU A 213 -21.77 -12.08 6.24
C LEU A 213 -20.42 -11.97 6.94
N ALA A 214 -20.42 -11.88 8.28
CA ALA A 214 -19.21 -11.92 9.09
C ALA A 214 -18.40 -13.20 8.86
N ALA A 215 -19.05 -14.35 8.92
CA ALA A 215 -18.40 -15.64 8.66
C ALA A 215 -17.79 -15.69 7.25
N ALA A 216 -18.50 -15.21 6.23
CA ALA A 216 -18.00 -15.19 4.85
C ALA A 216 -16.81 -14.24 4.65
N ILE A 217 -16.73 -13.14 5.40
CA ILE A 217 -15.59 -12.22 5.41
C ILE A 217 -14.39 -12.85 6.10
N ILE A 218 -14.61 -13.39 7.31
CA ILE A 218 -13.57 -14.04 8.10
C ILE A 218 -12.94 -15.20 7.34
N ASP A 219 -13.76 -16.05 6.74
CA ASP A 219 -13.31 -17.21 5.96
C ASP A 219 -12.32 -16.79 4.86
N ARG A 220 -12.65 -15.75 4.08
CA ARG A 220 -11.76 -15.24 3.03
C ARG A 220 -10.45 -14.67 3.56
N ILE A 221 -10.54 -13.89 4.65
CA ILE A 221 -9.36 -13.26 5.24
C ILE A 221 -8.45 -14.30 5.87
N VAL A 222 -9.02 -15.31 6.56
CA VAL A 222 -8.23 -16.37 7.22
C VAL A 222 -7.61 -17.31 6.20
N HIS A 223 -8.31 -17.62 5.10
CA HIS A 223 -7.84 -18.57 4.09
C HIS A 223 -6.54 -18.12 3.42
N HIS A 224 -6.41 -16.85 3.08
CA HIS A 224 -5.23 -16.27 2.42
C HIS A 224 -4.47 -15.24 3.27
N GLY A 225 -4.91 -15.02 4.51
CA GLY A 225 -4.38 -13.98 5.38
C GLY A 225 -3.30 -14.47 6.32
N ARG A 226 -2.49 -13.52 6.78
CA ARG A 226 -1.50 -13.70 7.85
C ARG A 226 -1.79 -12.73 8.97
N LEU A 227 -1.81 -13.24 10.20
CA LEU A 227 -2.02 -12.43 11.40
C LEU A 227 -0.67 -11.97 11.95
N LEU A 228 -0.48 -10.67 12.05
CA LEU A 228 0.64 -10.05 12.72
C LEU A 228 0.14 -9.43 14.04
N GLU A 229 0.71 -9.84 15.16
CA GLU A 229 0.34 -9.32 16.47
C GLU A 229 1.25 -8.18 16.90
N PHE A 230 0.63 -7.07 17.31
CA PHE A 230 1.32 -5.91 17.84
C PHE A 230 1.23 -5.91 19.36
N THR A 231 2.33 -6.20 20.03
CA THR A 231 2.47 -6.29 21.48
C THR A 231 3.12 -5.02 22.06
N GLY A 232 3.46 -5.02 23.34
CA GLY A 232 4.16 -3.89 23.99
C GLY A 232 3.25 -2.74 24.44
N GLN A 233 3.87 -1.64 24.83
CA GLN A 233 3.17 -0.44 25.32
C GLN A 233 2.77 0.49 24.16
N SER A 234 1.82 1.41 24.43
CA SER A 234 1.42 2.41 23.45
C SER A 234 2.50 3.47 23.27
N ARG A 235 3.05 3.58 22.08
CA ARG A 235 4.02 4.65 21.73
C ARG A 235 3.40 6.04 21.85
N ARG A 236 2.10 6.19 21.54
CA ARG A 236 1.39 7.47 21.71
C ARG A 236 1.36 7.93 23.16
N VAL A 237 1.29 7.01 24.11
CA VAL A 237 1.30 7.33 25.53
C VAL A 237 2.72 7.65 26.02
N SER A 238 3.72 6.88 25.60
CA SER A 238 5.13 7.12 25.96
C SER A 238 5.70 8.42 25.37
N GLU A 239 5.18 8.85 24.22
CA GLU A 239 5.60 10.08 23.52
C GLU A 239 4.67 11.27 23.84
N ALA A 240 3.65 11.08 24.69
CA ALA A 240 2.66 12.12 24.96
C ALA A 240 3.27 13.28 25.77
N LEU A 241 3.21 14.48 25.21
CA LEU A 241 3.65 15.72 25.85
C LEU A 241 2.90 15.99 27.17
N MET A 242 1.69 15.45 27.33
CA MET A 242 0.84 15.58 28.51
C MET A 242 1.49 15.00 29.77
N PHE A 243 2.36 14.00 29.64
CA PHE A 243 3.05 13.35 30.77
C PHE A 243 4.49 13.85 30.97
N GLY A 244 4.91 14.89 30.24
CA GLY A 244 6.30 15.34 30.21
C GLY A 244 7.17 14.40 29.36
N ARG A 245 8.17 14.94 28.68
CA ARG A 245 9.19 14.10 28.01
C ARG A 245 10.02 13.43 29.10
N ASN A 246 10.02 12.12 29.19
CA ASN A 246 11.05 11.39 29.91
C ASN A 246 12.40 11.64 29.22
N THR A 247 13.13 12.64 29.70
CA THR A 247 14.50 12.95 29.32
C THR A 247 15.47 11.98 30.04
N SER A 248 15.32 10.69 29.83
CA SER A 248 16.26 9.69 30.34
C SER A 248 16.74 8.79 29.19
N ALA A 249 17.55 9.39 28.31
CA ALA A 249 18.53 8.68 27.49
C ALA A 249 19.53 9.70 26.92
N GLN A 250 20.35 10.27 27.82
CA GLN A 250 21.65 10.72 27.40
C GLN A 250 22.61 9.52 27.53
N PRO A 251 23.34 9.12 26.50
CA PRO A 251 24.49 8.24 26.70
C PRO A 251 25.55 9.02 27.47
N GLU A 252 25.91 8.54 28.64
CA GLU A 252 27.15 8.96 29.32
C GLU A 252 28.34 8.68 28.39
N LYS A 253 29.29 9.62 28.44
CA LYS A 253 30.52 9.72 27.65
C LYS A 253 31.42 8.51 27.74
#